data_110ea59753302fc2714a6eebd5f72bdd
#
_entry.id   110ea59753302fc2714a6eebd5f72bdd
#
_cell.length_a   1.000
_cell.length_b   1.000
_cell.length_c   1.000
_cell.angle_alpha   90.00
_cell.angle_beta   90.00
_cell.angle_gamma   90.00
#
_symmetry.space_group_name_H-M   'P 1'
#
loop_
_entity.id
_entity.type
_entity.pdbx_description
1 polymer ?
#
loop_
_entity_poly.entity_id
_entity_poly.type
_entity_poly.pdbx_seq_one_letter_code
_entity_poly.pdbx_strand_id
1 'polypeptide(L)' 'MDEDLDRLSQREREVLRLIARGYAYKEVAKELFISIKTVETHVSSVLRKLQLSNRHQLTRWATDRRLV' A
#
# COMPACT_ATOMS: atom_id res chain seq x y z
N MET A 1 -1.47 -7.46 17.61
CA MET A 1 -0.62 -6.92 16.54
C MET A 1 -0.88 -7.69 15.26
N ASP A 2 -0.90 -7.02 14.12
CA ASP A 2 -1.25 -7.66 12.85
C ASP A 2 0.02 -8.23 12.19
N GLU A 3 0.12 -9.56 12.13
CA GLU A 3 1.28 -10.22 11.55
C GLU A 3 1.50 -9.88 10.09
N ASP A 4 0.41 -9.63 9.35
CA ASP A 4 0.53 -9.26 7.94
C ASP A 4 1.21 -7.91 7.77
N LEU A 5 0.89 -6.95 8.64
CA LEU A 5 1.54 -5.65 8.61
C LEU A 5 3.01 -5.75 8.96
N ASP A 6 3.38 -6.70 9.82
CA ASP A 6 4.77 -6.87 10.22
C ASP A 6 5.66 -7.37 9.08
N ARG A 7 5.06 -7.95 8.04
CA ARG A 7 5.80 -8.39 6.85
C ARG A 7 6.17 -7.24 5.94
N LEU A 8 5.50 -6.09 6.10
CA LEU A 8 5.72 -4.94 5.24
C LEU A 8 6.83 -4.07 5.82
N SER A 9 7.63 -3.48 4.92
CA SER A 9 8.59 -2.47 5.33
C SER A 9 7.83 -1.21 5.74
N GLN A 10 8.53 -0.29 6.42
CA GLN A 10 7.93 0.98 6.80
C GLN A 10 7.41 1.73 5.57
N ARG A 11 8.20 1.77 4.50
CA ARG A 11 7.80 2.46 3.26
C ARG A 11 6.59 1.79 2.61
N GLU A 12 6.53 0.46 2.64
CA GLU A 12 5.39 -0.28 2.11
C GLU A 12 4.12 0.04 2.91
N ARG A 13 4.23 0.17 4.22
CA ARG A 13 3.08 0.54 5.06
C ARG A 13 2.60 1.96 4.74
N GLU A 14 3.52 2.89 4.51
CA GLU A 14 3.17 4.25 4.13
C GLU A 14 2.42 4.27 2.80
N VAL A 15 2.92 3.54 1.82
CA VAL A 15 2.26 3.42 0.51
C VAL A 15 0.86 2.82 0.68
N LEU A 16 0.77 1.73 1.44
CA LEU A 16 -0.51 1.07 1.70
C LEU A 16 -1.54 2.04 2.28
N ARG A 17 -1.15 2.81 3.28
CA ARG A 17 -2.07 3.75 3.93
C ARG A 17 -2.59 4.80 2.97
N LEU A 18 -1.72 5.34 2.12
CA LEU A 18 -2.12 6.36 1.16
C LEU A 18 -3.05 5.77 0.10
N ILE A 19 -2.72 4.59 -0.42
CA ILE A 19 -3.59 3.90 -1.38
C ILE A 19 -4.96 3.61 -0.76
N ALA A 20 -4.98 3.17 0.49
CA ALA A 20 -6.23 2.87 1.20
C ALA A 20 -7.11 4.10 1.38
N ARG A 21 -6.50 5.28 1.47
CA ARG A 21 -7.22 6.55 1.57
C ARG A 21 -7.71 7.06 0.23
N GLY A 22 -7.40 6.34 -0.85
CA GLY A 22 -7.86 6.73 -2.18
C GLY A 22 -6.87 7.54 -3.00
N TYR A 23 -5.63 7.69 -2.54
CA TYR A 23 -4.61 8.42 -3.29
C TYR A 23 -4.26 7.67 -4.57
N ALA A 24 -4.17 8.42 -5.66
CA ALA A 24 -3.65 7.87 -6.91
C ALA A 24 -2.14 7.67 -6.78
N TYR A 25 -1.56 6.79 -7.59
CA TYR A 25 -0.12 6.53 -7.54
C TYR A 25 0.70 7.81 -7.72
N LYS A 26 0.26 8.69 -8.59
CA LYS A 26 0.90 9.99 -8.81
C LYS A 26 0.92 10.81 -7.53
N GLU A 27 -0.17 10.79 -6.78
CA GLU A 27 -0.27 11.51 -5.52
C GLU A 27 0.60 10.89 -4.43
N VAL A 28 0.65 9.56 -4.39
CA VAL A 28 1.53 8.85 -3.45
C VAL A 28 2.99 9.19 -3.74
N ALA A 29 3.36 9.19 -5.01
CA ALA A 29 4.72 9.51 -5.43
C ALA A 29 5.12 10.91 -4.97
N LYS A 30 4.23 11.87 -5.16
CA LYS A 30 4.46 13.25 -4.75
C LYS A 30 4.57 13.37 -3.23
N GLU A 31 3.68 12.71 -2.51
CA GLU A 31 3.65 12.77 -1.05
C GLU A 31 4.93 12.19 -0.43
N LEU A 32 5.46 11.13 -1.02
CA LEU A 32 6.61 10.42 -0.47
C LEU A 32 7.93 10.80 -1.14
N PHE A 33 7.90 11.72 -2.11
CA PHE A 33 9.09 12.16 -2.84
C PHE A 33 9.79 10.99 -3.53
N ILE A 34 9.02 10.13 -4.17
CA ILE A 34 9.54 9.00 -4.95
C ILE A 34 8.89 9.00 -6.33
N SER A 35 9.42 8.20 -7.25
CA SER A 35 8.85 8.10 -8.59
C SER A 35 7.58 7.25 -8.58
N ILE A 36 6.74 7.45 -9.61
CA ILE A 36 5.54 6.61 -9.78
C ILE A 36 5.96 5.14 -9.95
N LYS A 37 7.06 4.91 -10.64
CA LYS A 37 7.58 3.56 -10.82
C LYS A 37 7.91 2.91 -9.48
N THR A 38 8.50 3.66 -8.57
CA THR A 38 8.82 3.17 -7.23
C THR A 38 7.54 2.85 -6.46
N VAL A 39 6.50 3.70 -6.61
CA VAL A 39 5.19 3.41 -6.00
C VAL A 39 4.66 2.08 -6.53
N GLU A 40 4.70 1.88 -7.85
CA GLU A 40 4.24 0.63 -8.46
C GLU A 40 4.99 -0.58 -7.90
N THR A 41 6.29 -0.45 -7.73
CA THR A 41 7.12 -1.51 -7.17
C THR A 41 6.69 -1.84 -5.74
N HIS A 42 6.47 -0.81 -4.92
CA HIS A 42 6.01 -1.02 -3.55
C HIS A 42 4.63 -1.66 -3.51
N VAL A 43 3.71 -1.20 -4.37
CA VAL A 43 2.36 -1.78 -4.41
C VAL A 43 2.43 -3.25 -4.80
N SER A 44 3.21 -3.59 -5.82
CA SER A 44 3.39 -4.98 -6.25
C SER A 44 3.92 -5.85 -5.12
N SER A 45 4.90 -5.32 -4.38
CA SER A 45 5.48 -6.04 -3.25
C SER A 45 4.45 -6.26 -2.13
N VAL A 46 3.67 -5.23 -1.82
CA VAL A 46 2.61 -5.33 -0.81
C VAL A 46 1.58 -6.38 -1.21
N LEU A 47 1.11 -6.32 -2.46
CA LEU A 47 0.13 -7.28 -2.95
C LEU A 47 0.64 -8.71 -2.82
N ARG A 48 1.89 -8.94 -3.19
CA ARG A 48 2.50 -10.26 -3.10
C ARG A 48 2.58 -10.73 -1.65
N LYS A 49 3.04 -9.86 -0.75
CA LYS A 49 3.22 -10.19 0.67
C LYS A 49 1.90 -10.47 1.37
N LEU A 50 0.85 -9.77 0.97
CA LEU A 50 -0.49 -9.96 1.54
C LEU A 50 -1.33 -10.97 0.76
N GLN A 51 -0.78 -11.54 -0.32
CA GLN A 51 -1.46 -12.52 -1.16
C GLN A 51 -2.75 -11.96 -1.77
N LEU A 52 -2.69 -10.72 -2.22
CA LEU A 52 -3.80 -10.03 -2.87
C LEU A 52 -3.50 -9.90 -4.37
N SER A 53 -4.54 -9.77 -5.18
CA SER A 53 -4.43 -9.77 -6.64
C SER A 53 -4.37 -8.39 -7.26
N ASN A 54 -4.99 -7.40 -6.63
CA ASN A 54 -5.07 -6.07 -7.24
C ASN A 54 -5.28 -4.98 -6.19
N ARG A 55 -5.17 -3.72 -6.65
CA ARG A 55 -5.32 -2.55 -5.80
C ARG A 55 -6.67 -2.48 -5.08
N HIS A 56 -7.72 -2.90 -5.76
CA HIS A 56 -9.06 -2.86 -5.17
C HIS A 56 -9.13 -3.75 -3.93
N GLN A 57 -8.57 -4.95 -4.02
CA GLN A 57 -8.49 -5.86 -2.88
C GLN A 57 -7.64 -5.28 -1.76
N LEU A 58 -6.59 -4.57 -2.12
CA LEU A 58 -5.71 -3.94 -1.15
C LEU A 58 -6.45 -2.88 -0.33
N THR A 59 -7.22 -2.03 -1.01
CA THR A 59 -8.03 -1.00 -0.35
C THR A 59 -9.03 -1.64 0.61
N ARG A 60 -9.70 -2.68 0.15
CA ARG A 60 -10.68 -3.40 0.96
C ARG A 60 -10.04 -4.05 2.18
N TRP A 61 -8.87 -4.67 1.97
CA TRP A 61 -8.10 -5.28 3.05
C TRP A 61 -7.76 -4.26 4.14
N ALA A 62 -7.30 -3.09 3.75
CA ALA A 62 -6.94 -2.01 4.67
C ALA A 62 -8.16 -1.43 5.38
N THR A 63 -9.27 -1.28 4.66
CA THR A 63 -10.52 -0.78 5.23
C THR A 63 -11.05 -1.72 6.29
N ASP A 64 -11.02 -3.03 6.01
CA ASP A 64 -11.48 -4.05 6.96
C ASP A 64 -10.67 -4.02 8.26
N ARG A 65 -9.41 -3.60 8.18
CA ARG A 65 -8.52 -3.50 9.33
C ARG A 65 -8.47 -2.10 9.93
N ARG A 66 -9.29 -1.20 9.44
CA ARG A 66 -9.38 0.19 9.90
C ARG A 66 -8.05 0.93 9.84
N LEU A 67 -7.33 0.73 8.74
CA LEU A 67 -6.04 1.41 8.51
C LEU A 67 -6.21 2.76 7.80
N VAL A 68 -7.43 3.14 7.49
CA VAL A 68 -7.76 4.41 6.85
C VAL A 68 -8.37 5.38 7.82
#